data_cee9ba7e4840ba93730d46d66808c479
#
_entry.id   cee9ba7e4840ba93730d46d66808c479
#
_cell.length_a   1.000
_cell.length_b   1.000
_cell.length_c   1.000
_cell.angle_alpha   90.00
_cell.angle_beta   90.00
_cell.angle_gamma   90.00
#
_symmetry.space_group_name_H-M   'P 1'
#
loop_
_entity.id
_entity.type
_entity.pdbx_description
1 polymer ?
#
loop_
_entity_poly.entity_id
_entity_poly.type
_entity_poly.pdbx_seq_one_letter_code
_entity_poly.pdbx_strand_id
1 'polypeptide(L)'
;YIPDEIQLFSQQLSKKLPEWELTSSTDFVPLGGETLCFPDYLLTHSSGKTVSLELFHTWHVAPLRSRLEQLDAQNGAPLLIGINRRLLNNEQLAEQVEASKYFSRYGFYFREAPTAAKLHPVLEAWIKDRT
;
A
#
# COMPACT_ATOMS: atom_id res chain seq x y z
N TYR A 1 1.56 -6.11 19.85
CA TYR A 1 1.54 -7.45 19.22
C TYR A 1 1.67 -7.35 17.71
N ILE A 2 2.62 -8.09 17.15
CA ILE A 2 2.82 -8.16 15.70
C ILE A 2 2.42 -9.56 15.22
N PRO A 3 1.42 -9.68 14.32
CA PRO A 3 1.02 -11.00 13.80
C PRO A 3 2.17 -11.73 13.12
N ASP A 4 2.16 -13.06 13.17
CA ASP A 4 3.22 -13.88 12.59
C ASP A 4 3.37 -13.65 11.09
N GLU A 5 2.28 -13.42 10.37
CA GLU A 5 2.31 -13.13 8.93
C GLU A 5 3.09 -11.85 8.63
N ILE A 6 2.98 -10.85 9.50
CA ILE A 6 3.68 -9.58 9.32
C ILE A 6 5.15 -9.72 9.66
N GLN A 7 5.49 -10.49 10.69
CA GLN A 7 6.88 -10.79 11.00
C GLN A 7 7.55 -11.52 9.84
N LEU A 8 6.87 -12.50 9.26
CA LEU A 8 7.37 -13.24 8.11
C LEU A 8 7.57 -12.34 6.90
N PHE A 9 6.60 -11.46 6.65
CA PHE A 9 6.69 -10.47 5.58
C PHE A 9 7.90 -9.55 5.77
N SER A 10 8.10 -9.04 6.98
CA SER A 10 9.24 -8.18 7.31
C SER A 10 10.57 -8.90 7.07
N GLN A 11 10.67 -10.16 7.46
CA GLN A 11 11.86 -10.97 7.24
C GLN A 11 12.12 -11.22 5.77
N GLN A 12 11.09 -11.53 5.00
CA GLN A 12 11.20 -11.71 3.55
C GLN A 12 11.64 -10.43 2.86
N LEU A 13 11.09 -9.30 3.28
CA LEU A 13 11.45 -8.01 2.71
C LEU A 13 12.94 -7.71 2.94
N SER A 14 13.43 -7.94 4.16
CA SER A 14 14.83 -7.72 4.49
C SER A 14 15.79 -8.57 3.65
N LYS A 15 15.38 -9.78 3.29
CA LYS A 15 16.19 -10.68 2.47
C LYS A 15 16.16 -10.33 0.99
N LYS A 16 14.97 -10.01 0.45
CA LYS A 16 14.79 -9.77 -0.98
C LYS A 16 15.01 -8.33 -1.37
N LEU A 17 14.72 -7.40 -0.48
CA LEU A 17 14.82 -5.96 -0.72
C LEU A 17 15.59 -5.30 0.42
N PRO A 18 16.91 -5.58 0.54
CA PRO A 18 17.69 -5.09 1.69
C PRO A 18 17.80 -3.56 1.75
N GLU A 19 17.52 -2.86 0.65
CA GLU A 19 17.50 -1.41 0.63
C GLU A 19 16.25 -0.80 1.25
N TRP A 20 15.25 -1.63 1.61
CA TRP A 20 14.01 -1.18 2.23
C TRP A 20 13.88 -1.72 3.65
N GLU A 21 13.40 -0.86 4.56
CA GLU A 21 13.11 -1.23 5.94
C GLU A 21 11.62 -1.02 6.21
N LEU A 22 10.97 -2.04 6.80
CA LEU A 22 9.56 -2.00 7.17
C LEU A 22 9.42 -1.73 8.66
N THR A 23 8.63 -0.70 9.02
CA THR A 23 8.31 -0.38 10.41
C THR A 23 6.82 -0.12 10.54
N SER A 24 6.30 -0.21 11.78
CA SER A 24 4.91 0.18 12.04
C SER A 24 4.78 1.69 11.88
N SER A 25 3.70 2.12 11.21
CA SER A 25 3.45 3.55 11.05
C SER A 25 2.81 4.13 12.32
N THR A 26 3.33 5.26 12.78
CA THR A 26 2.76 6.02 13.91
C THR A 26 2.24 7.38 13.47
N ASP A 27 2.49 7.76 12.22
CA ASP A 27 2.13 9.05 11.67
C ASP A 27 1.00 8.92 10.66
N PHE A 28 0.37 10.05 10.34
CA PHE A 28 -0.65 10.12 9.32
C PHE A 28 -0.08 10.69 8.02
N VAL A 29 -0.77 10.40 6.91
CA VAL A 29 -0.45 10.93 5.58
C VAL A 29 -1.59 11.85 5.16
N PRO A 30 -1.34 13.14 4.87
CA PRO A 30 -2.38 14.02 4.34
C PRO A 30 -2.70 13.66 2.90
N LEU A 31 -4.00 13.58 2.58
CA LEU A 31 -4.49 13.25 1.25
C LEU A 31 -5.18 14.40 0.54
N GLY A 32 -4.90 15.63 0.99
CA GLY A 32 -5.53 16.84 0.45
C GLY A 32 -6.68 17.30 1.31
N GLY A 33 -6.87 18.63 1.38
CA GLY A 33 -7.89 19.22 2.23
C GLY A 33 -7.71 18.80 3.69
N GLU A 34 -8.81 18.38 4.31
CA GLU A 34 -8.80 17.89 5.69
C GLU A 34 -8.70 16.37 5.79
N THR A 35 -8.52 15.66 4.67
CA THR A 35 -8.49 14.21 4.65
C THR A 35 -7.13 13.69 5.11
N LEU A 36 -7.14 12.80 6.11
CA LEU A 36 -5.95 12.17 6.66
C LEU A 36 -6.04 10.65 6.49
N CYS A 37 -4.91 10.02 6.22
CA CYS A 37 -4.78 8.57 6.12
C CYS A 37 -3.88 8.07 7.25
N PHE A 38 -4.26 6.97 7.89
CA PHE A 38 -3.45 6.33 8.92
C PHE A 38 -2.98 4.98 8.38
N PRO A 39 -1.82 4.93 7.72
CA PRO A 39 -1.33 3.69 7.11
C PRO A 39 -0.87 2.68 8.16
N ASP A 40 -0.80 1.42 7.75
CA ASP A 40 -0.39 0.33 8.63
C ASP A 40 1.12 0.30 8.84
N TYR A 41 1.90 0.60 7.80
CA TYR A 41 3.35 0.47 7.81
C TYR A 41 4.03 1.63 7.11
N LEU A 42 5.30 1.83 7.48
CA LEU A 42 6.19 2.77 6.82
C LEU A 42 7.37 1.99 6.22
N LEU A 43 7.66 2.26 4.96
CA LEU A 43 8.79 1.68 4.26
C LEU A 43 9.83 2.78 4.03
N THR A 44 11.06 2.53 4.47
CA THR A 44 12.17 3.48 4.34
C THR A 44 13.23 2.91 3.41
N HIS A 45 13.56 3.65 2.36
CA HIS A 45 14.63 3.28 1.43
C HIS A 45 15.98 3.77 1.94
N SER A 46 17.06 3.08 1.55
CA SER A 46 18.42 3.45 1.96
C SER A 46 18.83 4.85 1.51
N SER A 47 18.17 5.40 0.48
CA SER A 47 18.39 6.78 0.03
C SER A 47 17.76 7.84 0.96
N GLY A 48 16.99 7.42 1.97
CA GLY A 48 16.26 8.32 2.86
C GLY A 48 14.82 8.59 2.46
N LYS A 49 14.39 8.12 1.29
CA LYS A 49 13.01 8.27 0.86
C LYS A 49 12.09 7.31 1.58
N THR A 50 10.89 7.76 1.90
CA THR A 50 9.90 6.96 2.63
C THR A 50 8.59 6.92 1.89
N VAL A 51 7.88 5.79 2.04
CA VAL A 51 6.53 5.61 1.52
C VAL A 51 5.73 4.79 2.52
N SER A 52 4.47 5.15 2.72
CA SER A 52 3.58 4.44 3.63
C SER A 52 2.85 3.32 2.90
N LEU A 53 2.46 2.28 3.62
CA LEU A 53 1.71 1.14 3.08
C LEU A 53 0.41 0.98 3.85
N GLU A 54 -0.72 1.00 3.14
CA GLU A 54 -2.04 0.75 3.70
C GLU A 54 -2.59 -0.56 3.14
N LEU A 55 -3.05 -1.44 4.03
CA LEU A 55 -3.60 -2.73 3.66
C LEU A 55 -5.12 -2.74 3.83
N PHE A 56 -5.83 -3.24 2.82
CA PHE A 56 -7.29 -3.36 2.85
C PHE A 56 -7.68 -4.82 2.88
N HIS A 57 -8.29 -5.24 3.98
CA HIS A 57 -8.76 -6.60 4.22
C HIS A 57 -10.21 -6.75 3.75
N THR A 58 -10.76 -7.95 3.85
CA THR A 58 -12.08 -8.29 3.29
C THR A 58 -13.22 -7.44 3.84
N TRP A 59 -13.07 -6.86 5.02
CA TRP A 59 -14.11 -6.02 5.65
C TRP A 59 -13.97 -4.53 5.31
N HIS A 60 -13.02 -4.12 4.49
CA HIS A 60 -12.73 -2.72 4.19
C HIS A 60 -13.33 -2.24 2.86
N VAL A 61 -14.57 -2.66 2.52
CA VAL A 61 -15.17 -2.29 1.22
C VAL A 61 -15.34 -0.77 1.10
N ALA A 62 -16.08 -0.15 2.03
CA ALA A 62 -16.34 1.29 1.96
C ALA A 62 -15.07 2.13 2.17
N PRO A 63 -14.18 1.80 3.13
CA PRO A 63 -12.91 2.52 3.26
C PRO A 63 -12.05 2.48 2.00
N LEU A 64 -11.98 1.32 1.33
CA LEU A 64 -11.19 1.20 0.10
C LEU A 64 -11.76 2.07 -1.02
N ARG A 65 -13.08 2.08 -1.21
CA ARG A 65 -13.71 2.91 -2.24
C ARG A 65 -13.39 4.39 -2.04
N SER A 66 -13.53 4.87 -0.80
CA SER A 66 -13.21 6.26 -0.47
C SER A 66 -11.73 6.57 -0.70
N ARG A 67 -10.85 5.64 -0.33
CA ARG A 67 -9.41 5.84 -0.48
C ARG A 67 -9.01 5.95 -1.94
N LEU A 68 -9.54 5.08 -2.79
CA LEU A 68 -9.24 5.13 -4.22
C LEU A 68 -9.71 6.44 -4.86
N GLU A 69 -10.89 6.93 -4.48
CA GLU A 69 -11.38 8.22 -4.96
C GLU A 69 -10.44 9.37 -4.56
N GLN A 70 -9.99 9.35 -3.31
CA GLN A 70 -9.08 10.37 -2.80
C GLN A 70 -7.72 10.34 -3.51
N LEU A 71 -7.17 9.15 -3.73
CA LEU A 71 -5.87 9.00 -4.36
C LEU A 71 -5.90 9.33 -5.86
N ASP A 72 -6.99 8.96 -6.55
CA ASP A 72 -7.14 9.28 -7.96
C ASP A 72 -7.35 10.79 -8.19
N ALA A 73 -7.89 11.48 -7.19
CA ALA A 73 -8.09 12.93 -7.25
C ALA A 73 -6.82 13.71 -6.93
N GLN A 74 -5.84 13.08 -6.28
CA GLN A 74 -4.61 13.73 -5.85
C GLN A 74 -3.39 12.95 -6.33
N ASN A 75 -2.48 13.61 -7.01
CA ASN A 75 -1.23 13.01 -7.45
C ASN A 75 -0.13 13.20 -6.40
N GLY A 76 0.71 12.17 -6.26
CA GLY A 76 1.94 12.29 -5.49
C GLY A 76 1.85 11.97 -4.00
N ALA A 77 0.77 11.35 -3.53
CA ALA A 77 0.70 10.90 -2.14
C ALA A 77 1.76 9.81 -1.89
N PRO A 78 2.52 9.86 -0.76
CA PRO A 78 3.52 8.85 -0.46
C PRO A 78 2.88 7.60 0.15
N LEU A 79 2.03 6.92 -0.61
CA LEU A 79 1.21 5.81 -0.13
C LEU A 79 1.11 4.70 -1.16
N LEU A 80 1.37 3.46 -0.71
CA LEU A 80 1.13 2.25 -1.47
C LEU A 80 -0.10 1.54 -0.93
N ILE A 81 -0.86 0.88 -1.81
CA ILE A 81 -2.13 0.23 -1.47
C ILE A 81 -2.01 -1.27 -1.71
N GLY A 82 -2.24 -2.06 -0.66
CA GLY A 82 -2.38 -3.51 -0.77
C GLY A 82 -3.84 -3.90 -0.57
N ILE A 83 -4.38 -4.69 -1.49
CA ILE A 83 -5.79 -5.10 -1.47
C ILE A 83 -5.89 -6.61 -1.38
N ASN A 84 -6.68 -7.09 -0.41
CA ASN A 84 -7.00 -8.52 -0.33
C ASN A 84 -7.85 -8.90 -1.55
N ARG A 85 -7.43 -9.92 -2.29
CA ARG A 85 -8.07 -10.32 -3.55
C ARG A 85 -9.56 -10.66 -3.38
N ARG A 86 -9.98 -11.09 -2.21
CA ARG A 86 -11.38 -11.41 -1.94
C ARG A 86 -12.29 -10.19 -2.03
N LEU A 87 -11.75 -8.99 -1.85
CA LEU A 87 -12.52 -7.76 -2.05
C LEU A 87 -13.03 -7.63 -3.48
N LEU A 88 -12.36 -8.24 -4.45
CA LEU A 88 -12.77 -8.21 -5.86
C LEU A 88 -14.03 -9.06 -6.14
N ASN A 89 -14.51 -9.84 -5.17
CA ASN A 89 -15.81 -10.51 -5.28
C ASN A 89 -16.97 -9.50 -5.30
N ASN A 90 -16.74 -8.29 -4.81
CA ASN A 90 -17.68 -7.18 -5.00
C ASN A 90 -17.43 -6.57 -6.38
N GLU A 91 -18.38 -6.73 -7.31
CA GLU A 91 -18.21 -6.32 -8.70
C GLU A 91 -17.99 -4.81 -8.86
N GLN A 92 -18.71 -3.99 -8.09
CA GLN A 92 -18.56 -2.54 -8.16
C GLN A 92 -17.18 -2.12 -7.69
N LEU A 93 -16.69 -2.76 -6.63
CA LEU A 93 -15.35 -2.48 -6.12
C LEU A 93 -14.28 -2.93 -7.11
N ALA A 94 -14.44 -4.10 -7.72
CA ALA A 94 -13.51 -4.60 -8.73
C ALA A 94 -13.40 -3.63 -9.91
N GLU A 95 -14.53 -3.11 -10.40
CA GLU A 95 -14.54 -2.12 -11.47
C GLU A 95 -13.79 -0.84 -11.08
N GLN A 96 -14.02 -0.36 -9.85
CA GLN A 96 -13.35 0.84 -9.36
C GLN A 96 -11.85 0.62 -9.25
N VAL A 97 -11.42 -0.52 -8.74
CA VAL A 97 -9.99 -0.86 -8.60
C VAL A 97 -9.33 -0.92 -9.97
N GLU A 98 -9.96 -1.58 -10.93
CA GLU A 98 -9.43 -1.69 -12.30
C GLU A 98 -9.35 -0.32 -13.00
N ALA A 99 -10.28 0.58 -12.70
CA ALA A 99 -10.30 1.92 -13.28
C ALA A 99 -9.35 2.89 -12.58
N SER A 100 -8.86 2.55 -11.39
CA SER A 100 -8.00 3.45 -10.61
C SER A 100 -6.61 3.54 -11.23
N LYS A 101 -6.22 4.73 -11.64
CA LYS A 101 -4.90 5.00 -12.18
C LYS A 101 -3.84 4.89 -11.09
N TYR A 102 -4.16 5.35 -9.88
CA TYR A 102 -3.25 5.29 -8.74
C TYR A 102 -2.94 3.84 -8.38
N PHE A 103 -3.98 3.00 -8.26
CA PHE A 103 -3.79 1.60 -7.92
C PHE A 103 -2.99 0.84 -8.98
N SER A 104 -3.22 1.11 -10.26
CA SER A 104 -2.50 0.41 -11.32
C SER A 104 -1.00 0.65 -11.27
N ARG A 105 -0.56 1.74 -10.64
CA ARG A 105 0.84 2.12 -10.56
C ARG A 105 1.45 1.80 -9.18
N TYR A 106 0.72 2.02 -8.10
CA TYR A 106 1.22 1.92 -6.73
C TYR A 106 0.42 0.95 -5.87
N GLY A 107 -0.32 0.04 -6.46
CA GLY A 107 -1.12 -0.94 -5.75
C GLY A 107 -0.74 -2.37 -6.07
N PHE A 108 -1.11 -3.29 -5.20
CA PHE A 108 -0.90 -4.72 -5.40
C PHE A 108 -1.98 -5.53 -4.70
N TYR A 109 -2.09 -6.80 -5.07
CA TYR A 109 -3.03 -7.73 -4.45
C TYR A 109 -2.30 -8.69 -3.53
N PHE A 110 -2.96 -9.10 -2.44
CA PHE A 110 -2.47 -10.16 -1.58
C PHE A 110 -3.63 -11.09 -1.20
N ARG A 111 -3.33 -12.30 -0.75
CA ARG A 111 -4.36 -13.27 -0.32
C ARG A 111 -4.53 -13.27 1.19
N GLU A 112 -3.56 -13.78 1.93
CA GLU A 112 -3.61 -13.85 3.39
C GLU A 112 -2.74 -12.78 4.01
N ALA A 113 -1.56 -12.57 3.42
CA ALA A 113 -0.61 -11.56 3.87
C ALA A 113 0.16 -11.01 2.67
N PRO A 114 0.64 -9.76 2.73
CA PRO A 114 1.48 -9.23 1.68
C PRO A 114 2.80 -10.01 1.58
N THR A 115 3.38 -10.04 0.39
CA THR A 115 4.67 -10.69 0.15
C THR A 115 5.66 -9.71 -0.47
N ALA A 116 6.95 -9.94 -0.23
CA ALA A 116 7.99 -9.10 -0.81
C ALA A 116 7.97 -9.17 -2.34
N ALA A 117 7.64 -10.33 -2.91
CA ALA A 117 7.57 -10.51 -4.37
C ALA A 117 6.48 -9.63 -5.00
N LYS A 118 5.34 -9.48 -4.33
CA LYS A 118 4.24 -8.61 -4.81
C LYS A 118 4.57 -7.13 -4.62
N LEU A 119 5.26 -6.80 -3.55
CA LEU A 119 5.57 -5.43 -3.21
C LEU A 119 6.72 -4.87 -4.05
N HIS A 120 7.66 -5.71 -4.48
CA HIS A 120 8.87 -5.28 -5.20
C HIS A 120 8.58 -4.41 -6.42
N PRO A 121 7.71 -4.82 -7.38
CA PRO A 121 7.46 -3.99 -8.57
C PRO A 121 6.85 -2.64 -8.21
N VAL A 122 6.00 -2.60 -7.19
CA VAL A 122 5.34 -1.38 -6.74
C VAL A 122 6.34 -0.41 -6.11
N LEU A 123 7.25 -0.94 -5.28
CA LEU A 123 8.30 -0.14 -4.66
C LEU A 123 9.27 0.41 -5.71
N GLU A 124 9.64 -0.38 -6.71
CA GLU A 124 10.52 0.08 -7.78
C GLU A 124 9.86 1.18 -8.61
N ALA A 125 8.58 1.03 -8.93
CA ALA A 125 7.82 2.05 -9.65
C ALA A 125 7.79 3.36 -8.85
N TRP A 126 7.53 3.25 -7.54
CA TRP A 126 7.44 4.42 -6.69
C TRP A 126 8.76 5.17 -6.59
N ILE A 127 9.86 4.44 -6.33
CA ILE A 127 11.18 5.07 -6.16
C ILE A 127 11.68 5.66 -7.50
N LYS A 128 11.40 4.99 -8.61
CA LYS A 128 11.77 5.48 -9.95
C LYS A 128 11.07 6.81 -10.26
N ASP A 129 9.79 6.92 -9.89
CA ASP A 129 9.02 8.13 -10.13
C ASP A 129 9.49 9.31 -9.27
N ARG A 130 10.24 9.03 -8.20
CA ARG A 130 10.74 10.05 -7.26
C ARG A 130 12.21 10.44 -7.51
N THR A 131 12.89 9.76 -8.41
CA THR A 131 14.30 10.07 -8.74
C THR A 131 14.47 10.99 -9.95
#